data_a6ac39f518fa66c2454a6a96c28e5ae6
#
_entry.id   a6ac39f518fa66c2454a6a96c28e5ae6
#
_cell.length_a   1.000
_cell.length_b   1.000
_cell.length_c   1.000
_cell.angle_alpha   90.00
_cell.angle_beta   90.00
_cell.angle_gamma   90.00
#
_symmetry.space_group_name_H-M   'P 1'
#
loop_
_entity.id
_entity.type
_entity.pdbx_description
1 polymer ?
#
loop_
_entity_poly.entity_id
_entity_poly.type
_entity_poly.pdbx_seq_one_letter_code
_entity_poly.pdbx_strand_id
1 'polypeptide(L)'
;MIEKVNPQHPDKVADRIAGAIVDLAYTKQEIPKIAVEVLVGHGVANVIIESSVDFSKEEVHTIVERITNCDNLRLNLVVKPQDAHLAKNQNGIIRCGDNGIFKGMPLTDEEWKLSQIARGIYERYPSDGKYILGGDELVICQSNAKVEELKKLYPTATVNPLGDWTGGIDVDSGATNRKLGSDMAQSVTGGGLHGKDLSKADVSVNIYAFLKAQKEQKPVELFCAIGDETVDGKPYSEIVKIAKDYINKVGGFEKFAEWGLF
;
A
#
# COMPACT_ATOMS: atom_id res chain seq x y z
N MET A 1 2.74 16.49 -13.04
CA MET A 1 3.37 16.53 -11.68
C MET A 1 2.91 15.29 -10.94
N ILE A 2 3.84 14.54 -10.40
CA ILE A 2 3.65 13.27 -9.72
C ILE A 2 4.45 13.23 -8.41
N GLU A 3 4.01 12.43 -7.44
CA GLU A 3 4.75 12.20 -6.19
C GLU A 3 5.01 10.71 -5.96
N LYS A 4 6.09 10.41 -5.25
CA LYS A 4 6.44 9.09 -4.74
C LYS A 4 6.98 9.23 -3.32
N VAL A 5 6.55 8.36 -2.42
CA VAL A 5 7.16 8.19 -1.10
C VAL A 5 7.83 6.83 -1.02
N ASN A 6 8.81 6.69 -0.14
CA ASN A 6 9.51 5.43 0.03
C ASN A 6 8.90 4.59 1.19
N PRO A 7 9.33 3.32 1.37
CA PRO A 7 8.77 2.40 2.37
C PRO A 7 8.92 2.84 3.84
N GLN A 8 9.74 3.83 4.14
CA GLN A 8 9.93 4.37 5.50
C GLN A 8 9.15 5.65 5.77
N HIS A 9 8.41 6.17 4.78
CA HIS A 9 7.43 7.21 5.05
C HIS A 9 6.40 6.70 6.07
N PRO A 10 6.02 7.47 7.10
CA PRO A 10 5.13 6.99 8.17
C PRO A 10 3.84 6.33 7.68
N ASP A 11 3.19 6.88 6.64
CA ASP A 11 1.99 6.26 6.06
C ASP A 11 2.32 4.91 5.40
N LYS A 12 3.50 4.74 4.78
CA LYS A 12 3.92 3.46 4.20
C LYS A 12 4.33 2.44 5.26
N VAL A 13 4.84 2.89 6.39
CA VAL A 13 5.05 2.02 7.57
C VAL A 13 3.71 1.45 8.05
N ALA A 14 2.65 2.28 8.11
CA ALA A 14 1.31 1.81 8.44
C ALA A 14 0.77 0.80 7.40
N ASP A 15 0.92 1.07 6.10
CA ASP A 15 0.52 0.17 5.02
C ASP A 15 1.27 -1.17 5.08
N ARG A 16 2.57 -1.17 5.38
CA ARG A 16 3.40 -2.38 5.51
C ARG A 16 2.99 -3.22 6.71
N ILE A 17 2.70 -2.58 7.86
CA ILE A 17 2.16 -3.29 9.03
C ILE A 17 0.84 -3.98 8.66
N ALA A 18 -0.08 -3.26 8.03
CA ALA A 18 -1.35 -3.81 7.60
C ALA A 18 -1.16 -4.96 6.58
N GLY A 19 -0.28 -4.79 5.61
CA GLY A 19 0.07 -5.81 4.61
C GLY A 19 0.64 -7.09 5.25
N ALA A 20 1.57 -6.95 6.20
CA ALA A 20 2.15 -8.09 6.91
C ALA A 20 1.12 -8.86 7.76
N ILE A 21 0.14 -8.17 8.35
CA ILE A 21 -0.98 -8.80 9.05
C ILE A 21 -1.88 -9.57 8.07
N VAL A 22 -2.11 -9.02 6.86
CA VAL A 22 -2.84 -9.75 5.80
C VAL A 22 -2.05 -10.98 5.35
N ASP A 23 -0.73 -10.88 5.15
CA ASP A 23 0.13 -12.04 4.83
C ASP A 23 0.00 -13.12 5.92
N LEU A 24 0.03 -12.74 7.19
CA LEU A 24 -0.17 -13.68 8.30
C LEU A 24 -1.56 -14.35 8.26
N ALA A 25 -2.62 -13.62 7.89
CA ALA A 25 -3.95 -14.21 7.72
C ALA A 25 -3.96 -15.31 6.67
N TYR A 26 -3.26 -15.09 5.54
CA TYR A 26 -3.14 -16.07 4.46
C TYR A 26 -2.32 -17.32 4.85
N THR A 27 -1.48 -17.25 5.87
CA THR A 27 -0.83 -18.45 6.43
C THR A 27 -1.78 -19.30 7.29
N LYS A 28 -2.81 -18.67 7.87
CA LYS A 28 -3.79 -19.33 8.76
C LYS A 28 -4.99 -19.89 8.03
N GLN A 29 -5.36 -19.28 6.90
CA GLN A 29 -6.52 -19.64 6.10
C GLN A 29 -6.24 -19.36 4.62
N GLU A 30 -6.66 -20.25 3.73
CA GLU A 30 -6.42 -20.13 2.29
C GLU A 30 -7.13 -18.91 1.67
N ILE A 31 -8.34 -18.61 2.13
CA ILE A 31 -9.16 -17.48 1.70
C ILE A 31 -9.67 -16.72 2.94
N PRO A 32 -8.78 -16.01 3.66
CA PRO A 32 -9.19 -15.24 4.82
C PRO A 32 -10.08 -14.07 4.40
N LYS A 33 -10.95 -13.65 5.30
CA LYS A 33 -11.67 -12.38 5.20
C LYS A 33 -11.04 -11.44 6.21
N ILE A 34 -10.42 -10.37 5.74
CA ILE A 34 -9.68 -9.48 6.62
C ILE A 34 -9.69 -8.02 6.13
N ALA A 35 -9.84 -7.12 7.08
CA ALA A 35 -9.57 -5.71 6.95
C ALA A 35 -8.73 -5.23 8.14
N VAL A 36 -7.67 -4.48 7.86
CA VAL A 36 -6.71 -3.98 8.86
C VAL A 36 -6.54 -2.49 8.66
N GLU A 37 -6.75 -1.72 9.75
CA GLU A 37 -6.43 -0.30 9.79
C GLU A 37 -5.34 -0.05 10.83
N VAL A 38 -4.37 0.78 10.46
CA VAL A 38 -3.21 1.12 11.29
C VAL A 38 -3.02 2.62 11.35
N LEU A 39 -2.80 3.12 12.57
CA LEU A 39 -2.29 4.47 12.84
C LEU A 39 -1.03 4.32 13.69
N VAL A 40 0.11 4.79 13.22
CA VAL A 40 1.42 4.62 13.87
C VAL A 40 2.18 5.94 13.97
N GLY A 41 2.91 6.13 15.05
CA GLY A 41 3.81 7.27 15.25
C GLY A 41 4.04 7.56 16.73
N HIS A 42 5.15 8.27 17.02
CA HIS A 42 5.49 8.72 18.36
C HIS A 42 5.44 7.61 19.44
N GLY A 43 5.99 6.43 19.09
CA GLY A 43 6.05 5.28 20.01
C GLY A 43 4.71 4.57 20.26
N VAL A 44 3.70 4.80 19.41
CA VAL A 44 2.38 4.14 19.51
C VAL A 44 1.96 3.55 18.18
N ALA A 45 1.41 2.33 18.18
CA ALA A 45 0.63 1.78 17.07
C ALA A 45 -0.79 1.44 17.55
N ASN A 46 -1.78 1.97 16.84
CA ASN A 46 -3.18 1.59 16.99
C ASN A 46 -3.54 0.70 15.80
N VAL A 47 -3.96 -0.53 16.08
CA VAL A 47 -4.27 -1.54 15.05
C VAL A 47 -5.67 -2.07 15.30
N ILE A 48 -6.52 -2.00 14.29
CA ILE A 48 -7.86 -2.59 14.27
C ILE A 48 -7.86 -3.67 13.20
N ILE A 49 -8.26 -4.88 13.57
CA ILE A 49 -8.36 -6.04 12.69
C ILE A 49 -9.80 -6.58 12.74
N GLU A 50 -10.45 -6.62 11.59
CA GLU A 50 -11.71 -7.34 11.39
C GLU A 50 -11.40 -8.58 10.56
N SER A 51 -11.58 -9.80 11.11
CA SER A 51 -11.08 -10.99 10.45
C SER A 51 -11.89 -12.26 10.72
N SER A 52 -11.80 -13.20 9.76
CA SER A 52 -12.29 -14.59 9.92
C SER A 52 -11.29 -15.50 10.63
N VAL A 53 -10.08 -15.01 10.92
CA VAL A 53 -9.04 -15.75 11.65
C VAL A 53 -8.60 -14.97 12.89
N ASP A 54 -8.16 -15.70 13.91
CA ASP A 54 -7.73 -15.11 15.17
C ASP A 54 -6.27 -14.61 15.08
N PHE A 55 -5.98 -13.55 15.84
CA PHE A 55 -4.65 -12.99 16.03
C PHE A 55 -4.34 -12.83 17.51
N SER A 56 -3.19 -13.30 17.93
CA SER A 56 -2.68 -12.98 19.27
C SER A 56 -2.02 -11.61 19.28
N LYS A 57 -1.92 -11.01 20.46
CA LYS A 57 -1.24 -9.73 20.62
C LYS A 57 0.25 -9.84 20.28
N GLU A 58 0.86 -10.98 20.61
CA GLU A 58 2.27 -11.28 20.38
C GLU A 58 2.59 -11.36 18.89
N GLU A 59 1.74 -12.02 18.09
CA GLU A 59 1.90 -12.10 16.63
C GLU A 59 1.90 -10.69 15.99
N VAL A 60 0.93 -9.87 16.35
CA VAL A 60 0.81 -8.50 15.81
C VAL A 60 1.96 -7.62 16.32
N HIS A 61 2.35 -7.75 17.59
CA HIS A 61 3.45 -6.99 18.19
C HIS A 61 4.78 -7.29 17.47
N THR A 62 5.07 -8.57 17.21
CA THR A 62 6.27 -8.98 16.47
C THR A 62 6.34 -8.35 15.08
N ILE A 63 5.20 -8.28 14.37
CA ILE A 63 5.13 -7.61 13.06
C ILE A 63 5.42 -6.11 13.21
N VAL A 64 4.78 -5.46 14.18
CA VAL A 64 4.94 -4.02 14.40
C VAL A 64 6.38 -3.69 14.76
N GLU A 65 6.99 -4.39 15.72
CA GLU A 65 8.39 -4.18 16.13
C GLU A 65 9.35 -4.36 14.95
N ARG A 66 9.20 -5.43 14.19
CA ARG A 66 10.05 -5.70 13.03
C ARG A 66 10.00 -4.60 11.97
N ILE A 67 8.79 -4.08 11.67
CA ILE A 67 8.62 -3.08 10.61
C ILE A 67 9.03 -1.69 11.06
N THR A 68 8.76 -1.35 12.33
CA THR A 68 9.07 -0.05 12.91
C THR A 68 10.52 0.03 13.41
N ASN A 69 11.17 -1.10 13.66
CA ASN A 69 12.46 -1.22 14.33
C ASN A 69 12.46 -0.51 15.71
N CYS A 70 11.35 -0.63 16.45
CA CYS A 70 11.13 0.01 17.75
C CYS A 70 10.66 -1.01 18.77
N ASP A 71 11.55 -1.40 19.71
CA ASP A 71 11.31 -2.45 20.71
C ASP A 71 10.33 -2.02 21.84
N ASN A 72 10.13 -0.73 22.03
CA ASN A 72 9.31 -0.18 23.12
C ASN A 72 8.01 0.48 22.66
N LEU A 73 7.55 0.14 21.48
CA LEU A 73 6.33 0.73 20.93
C LEU A 73 5.09 0.19 21.66
N ARG A 74 4.20 1.09 22.09
CA ARG A 74 2.94 0.74 22.71
C ARG A 74 1.93 0.29 21.66
N LEU A 75 1.56 -0.98 21.66
CA LEU A 75 0.53 -1.54 20.78
C LEU A 75 -0.86 -1.48 21.44
N ASN A 76 -1.77 -0.73 20.83
CA ASN A 76 -3.21 -0.76 21.09
C ASN A 76 -3.87 -1.62 20.01
N LEU A 77 -4.31 -2.82 20.36
CA LEU A 77 -4.86 -3.80 19.43
C LEU A 77 -6.34 -4.06 19.69
N VAL A 78 -7.15 -3.98 18.64
CA VAL A 78 -8.54 -4.41 18.63
C VAL A 78 -8.69 -5.48 17.55
N VAL A 79 -9.12 -6.68 17.92
CA VAL A 79 -9.46 -7.76 16.98
C VAL A 79 -10.95 -8.06 17.11
N LYS A 80 -11.64 -8.05 15.97
CA LYS A 80 -13.08 -8.36 15.88
C LYS A 80 -13.34 -9.38 14.78
N PRO A 81 -14.40 -10.20 14.89
CA PRO A 81 -14.85 -11.00 13.76
C PRO A 81 -15.23 -10.12 12.57
N GLN A 82 -15.03 -10.66 11.37
CA GLN A 82 -15.56 -10.06 10.14
C GLN A 82 -17.08 -9.90 10.27
N ASP A 83 -17.64 -8.83 9.72
CA ASP A 83 -19.08 -8.61 9.68
C ASP A 83 -19.81 -9.81 9.05
N ALA A 84 -20.86 -10.29 9.73
CA ALA A 84 -21.57 -11.50 9.34
C ALA A 84 -22.31 -11.35 8.00
N HIS A 85 -22.75 -10.13 7.64
CA HIS A 85 -23.41 -9.85 6.37
C HIS A 85 -22.39 -9.94 5.21
N LEU A 86 -21.20 -9.36 5.39
CA LEU A 86 -20.12 -9.47 4.42
C LEU A 86 -19.62 -10.92 4.29
N ALA A 87 -19.50 -11.65 5.38
CA ALA A 87 -19.11 -13.06 5.38
C ALA A 87 -20.10 -13.94 4.60
N LYS A 88 -21.41 -13.69 4.72
CA LYS A 88 -22.46 -14.42 3.97
C LYS A 88 -22.39 -14.19 2.47
N ASN A 89 -21.99 -12.99 2.03
CA ASN A 89 -21.82 -12.67 0.61
C ASN A 89 -20.80 -13.59 -0.09
N GLN A 90 -19.86 -14.15 0.66
CA GLN A 90 -18.75 -14.96 0.15
C GLN A 90 -18.99 -16.49 0.31
N ASN A 91 -20.14 -16.92 0.78
CA ASN A 91 -20.42 -18.35 0.98
C ASN A 91 -20.50 -19.09 -0.35
N GLY A 92 -19.58 -20.05 -0.56
CA GLY A 92 -19.55 -20.98 -1.68
C GLY A 92 -19.03 -20.43 -3.01
N ILE A 93 -19.07 -19.11 -3.24
CA ILE A 93 -18.59 -18.45 -4.46
C ILE A 93 -17.86 -17.17 -4.06
N ILE A 94 -16.70 -16.89 -4.66
CA ILE A 94 -16.01 -15.60 -4.48
C ILE A 94 -16.79 -14.54 -5.26
N ARG A 95 -17.35 -13.57 -4.54
CA ARG A 95 -18.07 -12.42 -5.07
C ARG A 95 -17.40 -11.13 -4.67
N CYS A 96 -17.75 -10.05 -5.36
CA CYS A 96 -17.26 -8.72 -5.00
C CYS A 96 -17.61 -8.36 -3.55
N GLY A 97 -16.62 -7.96 -2.78
CA GLY A 97 -16.75 -7.62 -1.35
C GLY A 97 -16.97 -6.13 -1.07
N ASP A 98 -16.90 -5.27 -2.08
CA ASP A 98 -17.07 -3.82 -1.94
C ASP A 98 -17.87 -3.22 -3.09
N ASN A 99 -18.40 -1.99 -2.88
CA ASN A 99 -18.90 -1.14 -3.96
C ASN A 99 -17.84 -0.14 -4.35
N GLY A 100 -17.69 0.17 -5.64
CA GLY A 100 -16.76 1.22 -6.03
C GLY A 100 -16.63 1.45 -7.51
N ILE A 101 -15.92 2.54 -7.83
CA ILE A 101 -15.42 2.85 -9.16
C ILE A 101 -13.92 2.72 -9.12
N PHE A 102 -13.34 2.01 -10.07
CA PHE A 102 -11.93 1.65 -10.12
C PHE A 102 -11.34 2.11 -11.45
N LYS A 103 -10.17 2.75 -11.39
CA LYS A 103 -9.49 3.28 -12.57
C LYS A 103 -8.11 2.66 -12.72
N GLY A 104 -7.75 2.36 -13.95
CA GLY A 104 -6.40 2.03 -14.35
C GLY A 104 -5.94 3.04 -15.40
N MET A 105 -4.74 3.59 -15.21
CA MET A 105 -4.10 4.48 -16.19
C MET A 105 -2.76 3.87 -16.60
N PRO A 106 -2.39 3.94 -17.89
CA PRO A 106 -1.04 3.59 -18.28
C PRO A 106 -0.03 4.49 -17.58
N LEU A 107 1.06 3.91 -17.07
CA LEU A 107 2.14 4.68 -16.47
C LEU A 107 2.87 5.50 -17.55
N THR A 108 3.15 6.75 -17.21
CA THR A 108 3.97 7.65 -18.03
C THR A 108 5.46 7.40 -17.78
N ASP A 109 6.30 7.88 -18.70
CA ASP A 109 7.75 7.85 -18.54
C ASP A 109 8.21 8.64 -17.30
N GLU A 110 7.52 9.73 -16.95
CA GLU A 110 7.80 10.52 -15.75
C GLU A 110 7.53 9.71 -14.47
N GLU A 111 6.43 8.96 -14.42
CA GLU A 111 6.10 8.10 -13.28
C GLU A 111 7.13 6.99 -13.09
N TRP A 112 7.54 6.33 -14.18
CA TRP A 112 8.60 5.35 -14.16
C TRP A 112 9.94 5.96 -13.71
N LYS A 113 10.32 7.11 -14.25
CA LYS A 113 11.54 7.84 -13.87
C LYS A 113 11.55 8.17 -12.39
N LEU A 114 10.44 8.73 -11.85
CA LEU A 114 10.35 9.06 -10.43
C LEU A 114 10.43 7.83 -9.54
N SER A 115 9.76 6.72 -9.92
CA SER A 115 9.84 5.47 -9.19
C SER A 115 11.29 4.95 -9.10
N GLN A 116 12.05 4.98 -10.20
CA GLN A 116 13.46 4.57 -10.21
C GLN A 116 14.34 5.48 -9.35
N ILE A 117 14.11 6.80 -9.40
CA ILE A 117 14.84 7.77 -8.54
C ILE A 117 14.56 7.46 -7.06
N ALA A 118 13.29 7.31 -6.69
CA ALA A 118 12.90 7.03 -5.31
C ALA A 118 13.52 5.73 -4.77
N ARG A 119 13.50 4.66 -5.56
CA ARG A 119 14.13 3.37 -5.23
C ARG A 119 15.64 3.49 -5.09
N GLY A 120 16.32 4.14 -6.02
CA GLY A 120 17.78 4.32 -5.98
C GLY A 120 18.24 5.20 -4.80
N ILE A 121 17.44 6.17 -4.38
CA ILE A 121 17.72 6.96 -3.17
C ILE A 121 17.50 6.09 -1.94
N TYR A 122 16.38 5.34 -1.87
CA TYR A 122 16.06 4.48 -0.74
C TYR A 122 17.09 3.37 -0.51
N GLU A 123 17.66 2.80 -1.56
CA GLU A 123 18.75 1.81 -1.44
C GLU A 123 19.97 2.36 -0.71
N ARG A 124 20.25 3.67 -0.85
CA ARG A 124 21.37 4.34 -0.18
C ARG A 124 21.01 4.89 1.19
N TYR A 125 19.80 5.38 1.33
CA TYR A 125 19.29 6.05 2.51
C TYR A 125 17.93 5.43 2.88
N PRO A 126 17.92 4.25 3.59
CA PRO A 126 16.69 3.52 3.93
C PRO A 126 15.96 4.18 5.11
N SER A 127 15.56 5.43 4.92
CA SER A 127 14.85 6.27 5.88
C SER A 127 13.78 7.08 5.15
N ASP A 128 12.89 7.74 5.88
CA ASP A 128 11.75 8.49 5.34
C ASP A 128 12.14 9.43 4.20
N GLY A 129 11.40 9.35 3.11
CA GLY A 129 11.61 10.19 1.93
C GLY A 129 10.38 10.38 1.07
N LYS A 130 10.29 11.58 0.51
CA LYS A 130 9.25 11.99 -0.44
C LYS A 130 9.87 12.71 -1.64
N TYR A 131 9.39 12.38 -2.81
CA TYR A 131 9.94 12.84 -4.09
C TYR A 131 8.82 13.34 -4.98
N ILE A 132 9.06 14.46 -5.69
CA ILE A 132 8.10 15.07 -6.62
C ILE A 132 8.82 15.34 -7.93
N LEU A 133 8.17 14.99 -9.04
CA LEU A 133 8.64 15.29 -10.39
C LEU A 133 7.54 16.01 -11.17
N GLY A 134 7.88 17.11 -11.80
CA GLY A 134 6.98 17.85 -12.69
C GLY A 134 7.76 18.50 -13.82
N GLY A 135 7.68 17.91 -15.02
CA GLY A 135 8.55 18.30 -16.13
C GLY A 135 10.01 18.09 -15.78
N ASP A 136 10.80 19.16 -15.81
CA ASP A 136 12.24 19.13 -15.47
C ASP A 136 12.52 19.39 -13.97
N GLU A 137 11.51 19.70 -13.17
CA GLU A 137 11.65 20.01 -11.76
C GLU A 137 11.59 18.74 -10.92
N LEU A 138 12.70 18.37 -10.28
CA LEU A 138 12.78 17.30 -9.31
C LEU A 138 12.97 17.87 -7.91
N VAL A 139 12.09 17.50 -6.98
CA VAL A 139 12.22 17.80 -5.55
C VAL A 139 12.48 16.50 -4.80
N ILE A 140 13.51 16.51 -3.95
CA ILE A 140 13.93 15.40 -3.10
C ILE A 140 13.88 15.87 -1.64
N CYS A 141 12.99 15.27 -0.86
CA CYS A 141 12.97 15.38 0.60
C CYS A 141 13.36 14.02 1.17
N GLN A 142 14.63 13.86 1.58
CA GLN A 142 15.16 12.60 2.12
C GLN A 142 15.75 12.85 3.51
N SER A 143 15.19 12.17 4.51
CA SER A 143 15.72 12.21 5.87
C SER A 143 17.03 11.46 6.01
N ASN A 144 17.77 11.78 7.08
CA ASN A 144 19.02 11.10 7.46
C ASN A 144 20.07 11.03 6.32
N ALA A 145 20.03 12.00 5.42
CA ALA A 145 20.96 12.16 4.30
C ALA A 145 21.48 13.59 4.25
N LYS A 146 22.75 13.76 3.89
CA LYS A 146 23.36 15.09 3.73
C LYS A 146 22.94 15.74 2.42
N VAL A 147 22.53 17.01 2.50
CA VAL A 147 22.14 17.81 1.32
C VAL A 147 23.24 17.80 0.26
N GLU A 148 24.50 17.97 0.67
CA GLU A 148 25.64 18.01 -0.25
C GLU A 148 25.85 16.68 -0.98
N GLU A 149 25.58 15.54 -0.33
CA GLU A 149 25.71 14.23 -0.96
C GLU A 149 24.60 14.01 -1.99
N LEU A 150 23.36 14.35 -1.64
CA LEU A 150 22.22 14.24 -2.55
C LEU A 150 22.38 15.19 -3.76
N LYS A 151 22.87 16.41 -3.55
CA LYS A 151 23.16 17.36 -4.64
C LYS A 151 24.25 16.92 -5.59
N LYS A 152 25.24 16.12 -5.13
CA LYS A 152 26.22 15.51 -6.03
C LYS A 152 25.58 14.48 -6.95
N LEU A 153 24.57 13.74 -6.47
CA LEU A 153 23.85 12.74 -7.25
C LEU A 153 22.78 13.36 -8.16
N TYR A 154 22.15 14.43 -7.68
CA TYR A 154 21.05 15.12 -8.36
C TYR A 154 21.31 16.63 -8.38
N PRO A 155 22.27 17.11 -9.19
CA PRO A 155 22.76 18.50 -9.13
C PRO A 155 21.71 19.55 -9.52
N THR A 156 20.70 19.18 -10.30
CA THR A 156 19.62 20.09 -10.74
C THR A 156 18.37 20.01 -9.85
N ALA A 157 18.33 19.06 -8.90
CA ALA A 157 17.16 18.90 -8.03
C ALA A 157 17.15 19.91 -6.88
N THR A 158 15.94 20.27 -6.46
CA THR A 158 15.71 20.90 -5.16
C THR A 158 15.79 19.84 -4.08
N VAL A 159 16.84 19.89 -3.24
CA VAL A 159 17.12 18.86 -2.23
C VAL A 159 16.94 19.46 -0.85
N ASN A 160 16.10 18.83 0.00
CA ASN A 160 15.88 19.19 1.40
C ASN A 160 15.88 20.72 1.60
N PRO A 161 14.86 21.45 1.14
CA PRO A 161 14.89 22.93 1.11
C PRO A 161 15.16 23.60 2.46
N LEU A 162 14.86 22.92 3.57
CA LEU A 162 15.10 23.38 4.93
C LEU A 162 16.39 22.84 5.55
N GLY A 163 17.24 22.17 4.75
CA GLY A 163 18.47 21.54 5.20
C GLY A 163 18.33 20.08 5.63
N ASP A 164 19.36 19.54 6.26
CA ASP A 164 19.34 18.16 6.80
C ASP A 164 18.26 18.01 7.86
N TRP A 165 17.57 16.85 7.86
CA TRP A 165 16.49 16.56 8.79
C TRP A 165 16.42 15.08 9.17
N THR A 166 15.71 14.77 10.26
CA THR A 166 15.42 13.42 10.71
C THR A 166 13.92 13.18 10.53
N GLY A 167 13.56 12.10 9.86
CA GLY A 167 12.16 11.71 9.57
C GLY A 167 11.78 10.37 10.18
N GLY A 168 10.59 9.92 9.82
CA GLY A 168 10.04 8.64 10.25
C GLY A 168 9.04 8.76 11.39
N ILE A 169 8.60 7.61 11.91
CA ILE A 169 7.51 7.52 12.91
C ILE A 169 7.82 8.12 14.28
N ASP A 170 9.07 8.46 14.56
CA ASP A 170 9.44 9.12 15.82
C ASP A 170 9.10 10.61 15.83
N VAL A 171 8.98 11.22 14.64
CA VAL A 171 8.76 12.67 14.47
C VAL A 171 7.48 13.00 13.72
N ASP A 172 6.85 12.01 13.09
CA ASP A 172 5.59 12.15 12.35
C ASP A 172 4.71 10.92 12.58
N SER A 173 3.45 11.00 12.17
CA SER A 173 2.50 9.90 12.24
C SER A 173 2.03 9.49 10.85
N GLY A 174 1.72 8.20 10.71
CA GLY A 174 1.20 7.62 9.48
C GLY A 174 -0.04 6.80 9.72
N ALA A 175 -0.88 6.70 8.68
CA ALA A 175 -2.06 5.87 8.67
C ALA A 175 -2.21 5.13 7.34
N THR A 176 -2.89 3.98 7.37
CA THR A 176 -3.18 3.17 6.19
C THR A 176 -3.86 3.97 5.08
N ASN A 177 -3.46 3.70 3.84
CA ASN A 177 -4.09 4.22 2.62
C ASN A 177 -4.04 5.74 2.43
N ARG A 178 -3.12 6.45 3.08
CA ARG A 178 -2.95 7.90 2.93
C ARG A 178 -2.03 8.32 1.79
N LYS A 179 -1.35 7.36 1.13
CA LYS A 179 -0.41 7.64 0.03
C LYS A 179 -0.81 6.95 -1.29
N LEU A 180 -2.11 6.86 -1.55
CA LEU A 180 -2.63 6.23 -2.77
C LEU A 180 -2.15 6.92 -4.04
N GLY A 181 -1.93 8.24 -4.06
CA GLY A 181 -1.32 8.95 -5.18
C GLY A 181 0.09 8.49 -5.49
N SER A 182 0.87 8.16 -4.46
CA SER A 182 2.18 7.53 -4.62
C SER A 182 2.08 6.07 -5.06
N ASP A 183 1.10 5.31 -4.56
CA ASP A 183 0.96 3.88 -4.81
C ASP A 183 0.35 3.55 -6.17
N MET A 184 -0.54 4.39 -6.67
CA MET A 184 -1.41 4.13 -7.82
C MET A 184 -1.23 5.15 -8.95
N ALA A 185 -0.39 6.16 -8.77
CA ALA A 185 -0.21 7.26 -9.72
C ALA A 185 -1.57 7.88 -10.12
N GLN A 186 -1.82 8.09 -11.40
CA GLN A 186 -3.09 8.61 -11.91
C GLN A 186 -4.26 7.63 -11.81
N SER A 187 -3.99 6.37 -11.41
CA SER A 187 -5.02 5.33 -11.21
C SER A 187 -5.77 5.47 -9.88
N VAL A 188 -5.54 6.51 -9.10
CA VAL A 188 -6.20 6.70 -7.80
C VAL A 188 -7.72 6.72 -7.96
N THR A 189 -8.38 5.92 -7.11
CA THR A 189 -9.83 5.80 -7.01
C THR A 189 -10.27 5.89 -5.55
N GLY A 190 -11.55 5.75 -5.28
CA GLY A 190 -12.03 5.57 -3.91
C GLY A 190 -11.60 4.22 -3.33
N GLY A 191 -11.66 4.09 -2.01
CA GLY A 191 -11.27 2.89 -1.28
C GLY A 191 -9.76 2.78 -0.99
N GLY A 192 -9.38 1.82 -0.17
CA GLY A 192 -8.00 1.59 0.24
C GLY A 192 -7.36 0.42 -0.48
N LEU A 193 -6.10 0.55 -0.90
CA LEU A 193 -5.36 -0.49 -1.61
C LEU A 193 -4.72 -1.52 -0.66
N HIS A 194 -4.46 -1.13 0.60
CA HIS A 194 -3.71 -1.93 1.57
C HIS A 194 -4.56 -2.37 2.75
N GLY A 195 -4.12 -3.44 3.42
CA GLY A 195 -4.75 -3.94 4.65
C GLY A 195 -5.99 -4.80 4.45
N LYS A 196 -6.28 -5.28 3.24
CA LYS A 196 -7.49 -6.04 2.93
C LYS A 196 -7.19 -7.32 2.17
N ASP A 197 -8.07 -8.33 2.30
CA ASP A 197 -7.98 -9.55 1.52
C ASP A 197 -8.42 -9.36 0.05
N LEU A 198 -8.11 -10.34 -0.78
CA LEU A 198 -8.36 -10.29 -2.22
C LEU A 198 -9.84 -10.37 -2.62
N SER A 199 -10.77 -10.70 -1.71
CA SER A 199 -12.21 -10.62 -2.01
C SER A 199 -12.71 -9.18 -2.03
N LYS A 200 -11.95 -8.25 -1.46
CA LYS A 200 -12.25 -6.83 -1.46
C LYS A 200 -11.86 -6.21 -2.82
N ALA A 201 -12.83 -5.57 -3.47
CA ALA A 201 -12.61 -4.92 -4.77
C ALA A 201 -11.55 -3.81 -4.70
N ASP A 202 -11.43 -3.13 -3.57
CA ASP A 202 -10.41 -2.13 -3.31
C ASP A 202 -9.00 -2.64 -3.60
N VAL A 203 -8.72 -3.92 -3.38
CA VAL A 203 -7.44 -4.55 -3.72
C VAL A 203 -7.51 -5.18 -5.11
N SER A 204 -8.41 -6.15 -5.31
CA SER A 204 -8.39 -7.01 -6.50
C SER A 204 -8.77 -6.27 -7.77
N VAL A 205 -9.80 -5.42 -7.74
CA VAL A 205 -10.24 -4.68 -8.94
C VAL A 205 -9.31 -3.52 -9.24
N ASN A 206 -8.72 -2.85 -8.24
CA ASN A 206 -7.68 -1.85 -8.47
C ASN A 206 -6.46 -2.45 -9.17
N ILE A 207 -5.93 -3.58 -8.67
CA ILE A 207 -4.81 -4.29 -9.31
C ILE A 207 -5.18 -4.70 -10.74
N TYR A 208 -6.36 -5.27 -10.94
CA TYR A 208 -6.83 -5.70 -12.26
C TYR A 208 -6.95 -4.51 -13.24
N ALA A 209 -7.60 -3.42 -12.83
CA ALA A 209 -7.77 -2.24 -13.67
C ALA A 209 -6.43 -1.64 -14.07
N PHE A 210 -5.48 -1.54 -13.12
CA PHE A 210 -4.13 -1.08 -13.39
C PHE A 210 -3.41 -1.99 -14.41
N LEU A 211 -3.37 -3.29 -14.18
CA LEU A 211 -2.71 -4.24 -15.08
C LEU A 211 -3.32 -4.25 -16.48
N LYS A 212 -4.66 -4.16 -16.57
CA LYS A 212 -5.38 -4.05 -17.85
C LYS A 212 -4.98 -2.78 -18.59
N ALA A 213 -4.90 -1.64 -17.89
CA ALA A 213 -4.47 -0.37 -18.49
C ALA A 213 -3.02 -0.44 -19.02
N GLN A 214 -2.09 -1.06 -18.25
CA GLN A 214 -0.72 -1.27 -18.74
C GLN A 214 -0.68 -2.15 -19.99
N LYS A 215 -1.47 -3.22 -20.03
CA LYS A 215 -1.53 -4.13 -21.18
C LYS A 215 -2.14 -3.49 -22.42
N GLU A 216 -3.23 -2.74 -22.25
CA GLU A 216 -4.00 -2.15 -23.35
C GLU A 216 -3.49 -0.76 -23.77
N GLN A 217 -2.58 -0.16 -22.99
CA GLN A 217 -2.03 1.18 -23.18
C GLN A 217 -3.12 2.26 -23.33
N LYS A 218 -4.20 2.11 -22.56
CA LYS A 218 -5.31 3.06 -22.51
C LYS A 218 -5.96 3.11 -21.12
N PRO A 219 -6.65 4.20 -20.77
CA PRO A 219 -7.43 4.28 -19.52
C PRO A 219 -8.48 3.17 -19.44
N VAL A 220 -8.64 2.62 -18.24
CA VAL A 220 -9.66 1.63 -17.90
C VAL A 220 -10.48 2.20 -16.74
N GLU A 221 -11.80 2.15 -16.86
CA GLU A 221 -12.72 2.50 -15.80
C GLU A 221 -13.71 1.36 -15.60
N LEU A 222 -13.82 0.88 -14.36
CA LEU A 222 -14.66 -0.24 -13.95
C LEU A 222 -15.49 0.19 -12.76
N PHE A 223 -16.65 -0.40 -12.61
CA PHE A 223 -17.43 -0.33 -11.37
C PHE A 223 -17.86 -1.71 -10.94
N CYS A 224 -18.09 -1.90 -9.67
CA CYS A 224 -18.75 -3.09 -9.14
C CYS A 224 -19.56 -2.75 -7.89
N ALA A 225 -20.54 -3.61 -7.63
CA ALA A 225 -21.33 -3.59 -6.41
C ALA A 225 -21.01 -4.84 -5.58
N ILE A 226 -21.19 -4.71 -4.27
CA ILE A 226 -21.05 -5.84 -3.37
C ILE A 226 -22.03 -6.97 -3.79
N GLY A 227 -21.52 -8.18 -3.90
CA GLY A 227 -22.26 -9.34 -4.36
C GLY A 227 -22.15 -9.64 -5.85
N ASP A 228 -21.55 -8.76 -6.66
CA ASP A 228 -21.32 -9.02 -8.08
C ASP A 228 -20.49 -10.30 -8.27
N GLU A 229 -20.99 -11.18 -9.15
CA GLU A 229 -20.31 -12.42 -9.54
C GLU A 229 -19.35 -12.20 -10.73
N THR A 230 -19.53 -11.09 -11.44
CA THR A 230 -18.71 -10.73 -12.62
C THR A 230 -18.33 -9.26 -12.57
N VAL A 231 -17.11 -8.95 -13.02
CA VAL A 231 -16.61 -7.58 -13.26
C VAL A 231 -15.91 -7.57 -14.60
N ASP A 232 -16.18 -6.55 -15.43
CA ASP A 232 -15.58 -6.44 -16.77
C ASP A 232 -15.86 -7.70 -17.65
N GLY A 233 -17.04 -8.32 -17.49
CA GLY A 233 -17.42 -9.54 -18.20
C GLY A 233 -16.69 -10.80 -17.77
N LYS A 234 -15.87 -10.74 -16.71
CA LYS A 234 -15.13 -11.88 -16.16
C LYS A 234 -15.71 -12.34 -14.83
N PRO A 235 -15.69 -13.66 -14.54
CA PRO A 235 -15.98 -14.14 -13.19
C PRO A 235 -15.12 -13.41 -12.16
N TYR A 236 -15.70 -13.00 -11.04
CA TYR A 236 -14.95 -12.29 -9.99
C TYR A 236 -13.79 -13.10 -9.44
N SER A 237 -13.92 -14.42 -9.40
CA SER A 237 -12.83 -15.34 -9.04
C SER A 237 -11.61 -15.26 -9.97
N GLU A 238 -11.81 -14.93 -11.26
CA GLU A 238 -10.69 -14.68 -12.19
C GLU A 238 -9.97 -13.38 -11.86
N ILE A 239 -10.71 -12.32 -11.51
CA ILE A 239 -10.14 -11.05 -11.05
C ILE A 239 -9.29 -11.26 -9.79
N VAL A 240 -9.84 -11.99 -8.81
CA VAL A 240 -9.13 -12.34 -7.56
C VAL A 240 -7.87 -13.14 -7.87
N LYS A 241 -7.93 -14.10 -8.81
CA LYS A 241 -6.76 -14.88 -9.21
C LYS A 241 -5.67 -13.99 -9.84
N ILE A 242 -6.02 -13.08 -10.73
CA ILE A 242 -5.08 -12.13 -11.35
C ILE A 242 -4.40 -11.28 -10.27
N ALA A 243 -5.16 -10.76 -9.31
CA ALA A 243 -4.62 -9.99 -8.21
C ALA A 243 -3.71 -10.83 -7.29
N LYS A 244 -4.10 -12.10 -7.00
CA LYS A 244 -3.29 -13.03 -6.22
C LYS A 244 -1.94 -13.33 -6.91
N ASP A 245 -1.97 -13.58 -8.20
CA ASP A 245 -0.76 -13.85 -8.98
C ASP A 245 0.18 -12.61 -8.95
N TYR A 246 -0.38 -11.40 -9.02
CA TYR A 246 0.38 -10.16 -8.90
C TYR A 246 1.00 -9.99 -7.51
N ILE A 247 0.22 -10.14 -6.43
CA ILE A 247 0.71 -10.05 -5.04
C ILE A 247 1.82 -11.09 -4.78
N ASN A 248 1.62 -12.33 -5.22
CA ASN A 248 2.64 -13.37 -5.09
C ASN A 248 3.94 -13.02 -5.84
N LYS A 249 3.82 -12.45 -7.04
CA LYS A 249 4.97 -12.04 -7.85
C LYS A 249 5.80 -10.94 -7.18
N VAL A 250 5.16 -10.01 -6.47
CA VAL A 250 5.86 -8.94 -5.76
C VAL A 250 6.38 -9.37 -4.39
N GLY A 251 5.99 -10.53 -3.87
CA GLY A 251 6.48 -11.11 -2.62
C GLY A 251 5.56 -10.96 -1.42
N GLY A 252 4.26 -10.79 -1.63
CA GLY A 252 3.24 -10.68 -0.58
C GLY A 252 2.68 -9.28 -0.39
N PHE A 253 1.71 -9.14 0.51
CA PHE A 253 1.03 -7.88 0.78
C PHE A 253 1.94 -6.84 1.46
N GLU A 254 2.84 -7.26 2.36
CA GLU A 254 3.83 -6.34 2.93
C GLU A 254 4.74 -5.75 1.85
N LYS A 255 5.25 -6.59 0.94
CA LYS A 255 6.10 -6.13 -0.16
C LYS A 255 5.35 -5.26 -1.16
N PHE A 256 4.11 -5.60 -1.44
CA PHE A 256 3.22 -4.76 -2.24
C PHE A 256 3.03 -3.37 -1.60
N ALA A 257 2.89 -3.32 -0.27
CA ALA A 257 2.73 -2.07 0.44
C ALA A 257 3.99 -1.19 0.43
N GLU A 258 5.19 -1.70 0.15
CA GLU A 258 6.40 -0.87 0.06
C GLU A 258 6.30 0.20 -1.03
N TRP A 259 5.79 -0.17 -2.21
CA TRP A 259 5.81 0.69 -3.39
C TRP A 259 4.47 0.84 -4.12
N GLY A 260 3.45 0.07 -3.75
CA GLY A 260 2.18 0.04 -4.45
C GLY A 260 2.29 -0.65 -5.82
N LEU A 261 1.64 -0.08 -6.81
CA LEU A 261 1.52 -0.67 -8.15
C LEU A 261 2.73 -0.42 -9.06
N PHE A 262 3.65 0.51 -8.70
CA PHE A 262 4.79 0.85 -9.59
C PHE A 262 6.01 1.40 -8.82
#